data_2ccbd82c7f4ae019036755c9ff3a9c2a
#
_entry.id   2ccbd82c7f4ae019036755c9ff3a9c2a
#
_cell.length_a   1.000
_cell.length_b   1.000
_cell.length_c   1.000
_cell.angle_alpha   90.00
_cell.angle_beta   90.00
_cell.angle_gamma   90.00
#
_symmetry.space_group_name_H-M   'P 1'
#
loop_
_entity.id
_entity.type
_entity.pdbx_description
1 polymer ?
#
loop_
_entity_poly.entity_id
_entity_poly.type
_entity_poly.pdbx_seq_one_letter_code
_entity_poly.pdbx_strand_id
1 'polypeptide(L)'
;MSSSSEGPLDEFLKKIERKVREVEEAIAREIEKAIKELKYEERETKIFAESVEPLYTVRDLGDRLVVYVDIPYADAGKVDVWFEENVMHVKAKLRSRLDVGSWSERYRGVGVEEYDLSVTLPIKPKPEKTRVRVKRGVLEVIVYK
;
A
#
# COMPACT_ATOMS: atom_id res chain seq x y z
N MET A 1 22.21 -59.36 -19.81
CA MET A 1 22.03 -58.87 -19.49
C MET A 1 21.20 -58.22 -19.57
N SER A 2 21.03 -57.88 -19.29
CA SER A 2 20.35 -57.11 -19.23
C SER A 2 19.16 -57.00 -19.51
N SER A 3 18.80 -57.59 -20.24
CA SER A 3 17.57 -57.61 -20.51
C SER A 3 16.73 -57.86 -19.49
N SER A 4 17.18 -58.37 -18.63
CA SER A 4 16.45 -58.50 -17.53
C SER A 4 15.98 -57.25 -17.01
N SER A 5 16.14 -56.30 -17.68
CA SER A 5 15.64 -55.03 -17.34
C SER A 5 14.18 -54.98 -16.99
N GLU A 6 13.45 -55.91 -17.23
CA GLU A 6 12.01 -55.93 -16.93
C GLU A 6 11.68 -56.64 -15.60
N GLY A 7 12.60 -56.65 -14.67
CA GLY A 7 12.37 -57.21 -13.36
C GLY A 7 11.54 -56.32 -12.45
N PRO A 8 11.12 -56.89 -11.27
CA PRO A 8 10.31 -56.10 -10.32
C PRO A 8 10.96 -54.80 -9.86
N LEU A 9 12.26 -54.77 -9.80
CA LEU A 9 13.00 -53.58 -9.42
C LEU A 9 12.84 -52.47 -10.49
N ASP A 10 12.89 -52.84 -11.76
CA ASP A 10 12.71 -51.89 -12.85
C ASP A 10 11.31 -51.32 -12.89
N GLU A 11 10.31 -52.15 -12.63
CA GLU A 11 8.93 -51.67 -12.51
C GLU A 11 8.77 -50.74 -11.32
N PHE A 12 9.40 -51.02 -10.21
CA PHE A 12 9.41 -50.18 -9.03
C PHE A 12 10.03 -48.81 -9.31
N LEU A 13 11.20 -48.81 -9.97
CA LEU A 13 11.88 -47.58 -10.37
C LEU A 13 11.02 -46.73 -11.33
N LYS A 14 10.35 -47.38 -12.27
CA LYS A 14 9.44 -46.68 -13.19
C LYS A 14 8.25 -46.06 -12.45
N LYS A 15 7.73 -46.70 -11.45
CA LYS A 15 6.66 -46.16 -10.60
C LYS A 15 7.13 -44.96 -9.82
N ILE A 16 8.34 -45.01 -9.27
CA ILE A 16 8.93 -43.90 -8.52
C ILE A 16 9.14 -42.72 -9.45
N GLU A 17 9.72 -42.93 -10.62
CA GLU A 17 9.94 -41.89 -11.61
C GLU A 17 8.63 -41.24 -12.02
N ARG A 18 7.57 -42.01 -12.19
CA ARG A 18 6.26 -41.47 -12.54
C ARG A 18 5.70 -40.63 -11.41
N LYS A 19 5.82 -41.06 -10.16
CA LYS A 19 5.36 -40.30 -9.01
C LYS A 19 6.16 -39.02 -8.82
N VAL A 20 7.46 -39.08 -8.98
CA VAL A 20 8.33 -37.87 -8.91
C VAL A 20 7.91 -36.88 -9.96
N ARG A 21 7.63 -37.33 -11.17
CA ARG A 21 7.19 -36.47 -12.26
C ARG A 21 5.83 -35.82 -11.96
N GLU A 22 4.88 -36.57 -11.41
CA GLU A 22 3.58 -36.07 -10.99
C GLU A 22 3.73 -35.01 -9.89
N VAL A 23 4.61 -35.24 -8.93
CA VAL A 23 4.87 -34.24 -7.85
C VAL A 23 5.54 -33.01 -8.39
N GLU A 24 6.50 -33.15 -9.29
CA GLU A 24 7.16 -32.00 -9.94
C GLU A 24 6.18 -31.15 -10.72
N GLU A 25 5.26 -31.79 -11.46
CA GLU A 25 4.22 -31.09 -12.20
C GLU A 25 3.24 -30.38 -11.27
N ALA A 26 2.89 -31.01 -10.15
CA ALA A 26 2.00 -30.39 -9.15
C ALA A 26 2.67 -29.19 -8.51
N ILE A 27 3.95 -29.29 -8.15
CA ILE A 27 4.72 -28.18 -7.59
C ILE A 27 4.84 -27.05 -8.60
N ALA A 28 5.12 -27.35 -9.85
CA ALA A 28 5.21 -26.36 -10.92
C ALA A 28 3.89 -25.59 -11.08
N ARG A 29 2.76 -26.30 -11.02
CA ARG A 29 1.43 -25.67 -11.10
C ARG A 29 1.17 -24.76 -9.91
N GLU A 30 1.53 -25.17 -8.69
CA GLU A 30 1.37 -24.35 -7.49
C GLU A 30 2.24 -23.09 -7.54
N ILE A 31 3.47 -23.21 -8.00
CA ILE A 31 4.38 -22.08 -8.18
C ILE A 31 3.82 -21.11 -9.21
N GLU A 32 3.34 -21.61 -10.33
CA GLU A 32 2.75 -20.78 -11.39
C GLU A 32 1.53 -20.02 -10.88
N LYS A 33 0.68 -20.68 -10.10
CA LYS A 33 -0.50 -20.08 -9.48
C LYS A 33 -0.09 -18.99 -8.48
N ALA A 34 0.92 -19.26 -7.63
CA ALA A 34 1.42 -18.29 -6.67
C ALA A 34 1.99 -17.06 -7.38
N ILE A 35 2.71 -17.23 -8.48
CA ILE A 35 3.25 -16.14 -9.28
C ILE A 35 2.11 -15.29 -9.86
N LYS A 36 1.04 -15.91 -10.35
CA LYS A 36 -0.13 -15.19 -10.86
C LYS A 36 -0.82 -14.38 -9.77
N GLU A 37 -0.96 -14.92 -8.56
CA GLU A 37 -1.54 -14.24 -7.42
C GLU A 37 -0.67 -13.05 -7.01
N LEU A 38 0.66 -13.21 -6.96
CA LEU A 38 1.59 -12.12 -6.66
C LEU A 38 1.49 -10.99 -7.69
N LYS A 39 1.40 -11.33 -8.97
CA LYS A 39 1.23 -10.31 -10.03
C LYS A 39 -0.09 -9.58 -9.89
N TYR A 40 -1.14 -10.27 -9.46
CA TYR A 40 -2.43 -9.65 -9.21
C TYR A 40 -2.36 -8.68 -8.02
N GLU A 41 -1.72 -9.08 -6.93
CA GLU A 41 -1.48 -8.22 -5.78
C GLU A 41 -0.63 -7.01 -6.14
N GLU A 42 0.40 -7.18 -6.95
CA GLU A 42 1.19 -6.07 -7.46
C GLU A 42 0.36 -5.08 -8.27
N ARG A 43 -0.60 -5.56 -9.06
CA ARG A 43 -1.51 -4.69 -9.82
C ARG A 43 -2.44 -3.93 -8.88
N GLU A 44 -2.98 -4.57 -7.86
CA GLU A 44 -3.79 -3.91 -6.85
C GLU A 44 -2.97 -2.87 -6.08
N THR A 45 -1.76 -3.22 -5.70
CA THR A 45 -0.83 -2.30 -5.05
C THR A 45 -0.54 -1.08 -5.94
N LYS A 46 -0.40 -1.27 -7.25
CA LYS A 46 -0.22 -0.16 -8.19
C LYS A 46 -1.41 0.79 -8.24
N ILE A 47 -2.64 0.26 -8.13
CA ILE A 47 -3.85 1.08 -8.07
C ILE A 47 -3.90 1.86 -6.76
N PHE A 48 -3.54 1.24 -5.63
CA PHE A 48 -3.47 1.89 -4.33
C PHE A 48 -2.25 2.80 -4.16
N ALA A 49 -1.18 2.60 -4.93
CA ALA A 49 0.02 3.41 -4.87
C ALA A 49 -0.15 4.82 -5.48
N GLU A 50 -1.31 5.15 -6.03
CA GLU A 50 -1.65 6.51 -6.44
C GLU A 50 -1.86 7.42 -5.22
N SER A 51 -2.14 6.84 -4.06
CA SER A 51 -2.26 7.54 -2.78
C SER A 51 -1.13 7.16 -1.86
N VAL A 52 -0.61 8.14 -1.14
CA VAL A 52 0.45 7.95 -0.14
C VAL A 52 -0.01 8.56 1.17
N GLU A 53 0.27 7.87 2.27
CA GLU A 53 0.03 8.41 3.59
C GLU A 53 1.13 9.40 3.96
N PRO A 54 0.80 10.67 4.24
CA PRO A 54 1.79 11.68 4.61
C PRO A 54 2.23 11.51 6.06
N LEU A 55 3.40 12.05 6.39
CA LEU A 55 3.86 12.15 7.76
C LEU A 55 3.03 13.20 8.50
N TYR A 56 2.72 12.93 9.76
CA TYR A 56 1.98 13.87 10.58
C TYR A 56 2.45 13.86 12.03
N THR A 57 2.14 14.92 12.74
CA THR A 57 2.44 15.08 14.16
C THR A 57 1.21 15.69 14.84
N VAL A 58 0.84 15.16 16.00
CA VAL A 58 -0.24 15.71 16.83
C VAL A 58 0.38 16.31 18.10
N ARG A 59 0.06 17.57 18.36
CA ARG A 59 0.50 18.27 19.59
C ARG A 59 -0.72 18.65 20.41
N ASP A 60 -0.69 18.31 21.70
CA ASP A 60 -1.69 18.75 22.66
C ASP A 60 -1.15 19.99 23.39
N LEU A 61 -1.81 21.12 23.20
CA LEU A 61 -1.44 22.39 23.81
C LEU A 61 -2.34 22.76 25.00
N GLY A 62 -3.12 21.80 25.50
CA GLY A 62 -4.01 22.00 26.65
C GLY A 62 -5.43 22.39 26.22
N ASP A 63 -5.59 23.57 25.67
CA ASP A 63 -6.87 24.09 25.20
C ASP A 63 -7.21 23.68 23.76
N ARG A 64 -6.24 23.11 23.07
CA ARG A 64 -6.39 22.72 21.65
C ARG A 64 -5.43 21.60 21.27
N LEU A 65 -5.80 20.89 20.23
CA LEU A 65 -4.90 19.98 19.52
C LEU A 65 -4.48 20.63 18.23
N VAL A 66 -3.22 20.47 17.87
CA VAL A 66 -2.72 20.93 16.57
C VAL A 66 -2.16 19.73 15.83
N VAL A 67 -2.65 19.49 14.65
CA VAL A 67 -2.16 18.42 13.78
C VAL A 67 -1.40 19.07 12.62
N TYR A 68 -0.14 18.69 12.49
CA TYR A 68 0.70 19.10 11.38
C TYR A 68 0.84 17.93 10.42
N VAL A 69 0.50 18.14 9.17
CA VAL A 69 0.60 17.11 8.13
C VAL A 69 1.56 17.60 7.05
N ASP A 70 2.60 16.84 6.79
CA ASP A 70 3.56 17.17 5.73
C ASP A 70 3.01 16.74 4.38
N ILE A 71 2.63 17.70 3.56
CA ILE A 71 2.10 17.46 2.22
C ILE A 71 2.92 18.24 1.17
N PRO A 72 4.23 17.92 1.05
CA PRO A 72 5.06 18.63 0.09
C PRO A 72 4.52 18.43 -1.33
N TYR A 73 4.61 19.46 -2.13
CA TYR A 73 4.18 19.44 -3.51
C TYR A 73 2.66 19.32 -3.71
N ALA A 74 1.87 19.43 -2.64
CA ALA A 74 0.42 19.44 -2.76
C ALA A 74 -0.10 20.75 -3.34
N ASP A 75 -1.22 20.67 -4.06
CA ASP A 75 -1.95 21.83 -4.53
C ASP A 75 -2.79 22.37 -3.36
N ALA A 76 -2.46 23.53 -2.86
CA ALA A 76 -3.15 24.14 -1.72
C ALA A 76 -4.64 24.36 -1.95
N GLY A 77 -5.08 24.50 -3.19
CA GLY A 77 -6.49 24.62 -3.54
C GLY A 77 -7.25 23.30 -3.60
N LYS A 78 -6.55 22.17 -3.44
CA LYS A 78 -7.14 20.84 -3.54
C LYS A 78 -6.85 19.99 -2.31
N VAL A 79 -6.94 20.60 -1.14
CA VAL A 79 -6.80 19.95 0.15
C VAL A 79 -8.17 19.88 0.82
N ASP A 80 -8.62 18.67 1.12
CA ASP A 80 -9.87 18.43 1.82
C ASP A 80 -9.59 17.85 3.20
N VAL A 81 -10.22 18.41 4.21
CA VAL A 81 -10.18 17.93 5.59
C VAL A 81 -11.61 17.78 6.08
N TRP A 82 -11.93 16.59 6.56
CA TRP A 82 -13.25 16.36 7.16
C TRP A 82 -13.14 15.43 8.34
N PHE A 83 -14.19 15.41 9.17
CA PHE A 83 -14.22 14.61 10.39
C PHE A 83 -15.40 13.66 10.38
N GLU A 84 -15.16 12.44 10.78
CA GLU A 84 -16.19 11.45 11.08
C GLU A 84 -15.98 11.02 12.52
N GLU A 85 -16.85 11.47 13.41
CA GLU A 85 -16.71 11.31 14.87
C GLU A 85 -15.37 11.88 15.35
N ASN A 86 -14.46 11.03 15.86
CA ASN A 86 -13.15 11.47 16.32
C ASN A 86 -12.04 11.16 15.32
N VAL A 87 -12.38 10.81 14.10
CA VAL A 87 -11.41 10.54 13.03
C VAL A 87 -11.31 11.74 12.10
N MET A 88 -10.10 12.25 11.94
CA MET A 88 -9.80 13.29 10.97
C MET A 88 -9.33 12.65 9.67
N HIS A 89 -9.97 13.02 8.58
CA HIS A 89 -9.58 12.59 7.24
C HIS A 89 -8.96 13.75 6.49
N VAL A 90 -7.84 13.48 5.81
CA VAL A 90 -7.16 14.45 4.98
C VAL A 90 -6.95 13.86 3.60
N LYS A 91 -7.29 14.61 2.58
CA LYS A 91 -7.03 14.26 1.21
C LYS A 91 -6.46 15.47 0.49
N ALA A 92 -5.27 15.33 -0.07
CA ALA A 92 -4.57 16.41 -0.73
C ALA A 92 -4.02 15.95 -2.07
N LYS A 93 -4.42 16.60 -3.15
CA LYS A 93 -3.90 16.28 -4.47
C LYS A 93 -2.56 16.98 -4.69
N LEU A 94 -1.64 16.27 -5.36
CA LEU A 94 -0.38 16.85 -5.77
C LEU A 94 -0.59 17.78 -6.96
N ARG A 95 0.31 18.74 -7.14
CA ARG A 95 0.29 19.67 -8.28
C ARG A 95 0.40 18.91 -9.60
N SER A 96 1.17 17.83 -9.60
CA SER A 96 1.28 16.93 -10.73
C SER A 96 1.62 15.53 -10.21
N ARG A 97 1.40 14.52 -11.05
CA ARG A 97 1.75 13.15 -10.71
C ARG A 97 3.27 13.02 -10.55
N LEU A 98 3.70 12.42 -9.45
CA LEU A 98 5.09 12.06 -9.22
C LEU A 98 5.31 10.62 -9.64
N ASP A 99 6.22 10.39 -10.58
CA ASP A 99 6.58 9.05 -11.00
C ASP A 99 7.72 8.53 -10.12
N VAL A 100 7.39 7.59 -9.24
CA VAL A 100 8.35 6.98 -8.34
C VAL A 100 9.29 6.02 -9.08
N GLY A 101 8.88 5.55 -10.24
CA GLY A 101 9.70 4.70 -11.11
C GLY A 101 10.99 5.35 -11.58
N SER A 102 11.05 6.69 -11.60
CA SER A 102 12.28 7.42 -11.94
C SER A 102 13.35 7.27 -10.86
N TRP A 103 12.98 6.88 -9.65
CA TRP A 103 13.90 6.71 -8.52
C TRP A 103 14.39 5.27 -8.40
N SER A 104 13.62 4.30 -8.88
CA SER A 104 13.98 2.89 -8.83
C SER A 104 13.18 2.10 -9.86
N GLU A 105 13.86 1.22 -10.59
CA GLU A 105 13.17 0.33 -11.54
C GLU A 105 12.14 -0.57 -10.88
N ARG A 106 12.33 -0.87 -9.61
CA ARG A 106 11.39 -1.67 -8.81
C ARG A 106 9.99 -1.05 -8.78
N TYR A 107 9.90 0.28 -8.84
CA TYR A 107 8.65 1.03 -8.80
C TYR A 107 8.24 1.59 -10.15
N ARG A 108 8.74 1.00 -11.22
CA ARG A 108 8.42 1.42 -12.59
C ARG A 108 6.92 1.38 -12.84
N GLY A 109 6.38 2.49 -13.30
CA GLY A 109 4.95 2.65 -13.54
C GLY A 109 4.13 2.98 -12.30
N VAL A 110 4.76 3.16 -11.15
CA VAL A 110 4.11 3.61 -9.93
C VAL A 110 4.17 5.13 -9.87
N GLY A 111 3.02 5.76 -9.77
CA GLY A 111 2.90 7.20 -9.64
C GLY A 111 2.15 7.58 -8.37
N VAL A 112 2.45 8.75 -7.81
CA VAL A 112 1.74 9.31 -6.67
C VAL A 112 0.98 10.54 -7.14
N GLU A 113 -0.34 10.56 -6.92
CA GLU A 113 -1.21 11.66 -7.31
C GLU A 113 -1.78 12.42 -6.13
N GLU A 114 -1.92 11.76 -4.98
CA GLU A 114 -2.52 12.39 -3.80
C GLU A 114 -1.99 11.83 -2.49
N TYR A 115 -2.15 12.61 -1.43
CA TYR A 115 -1.99 12.17 -0.06
C TYR A 115 -3.36 11.79 0.51
N ASP A 116 -3.41 10.73 1.29
CA ASP A 116 -4.60 10.28 1.98
C ASP A 116 -4.23 9.87 3.40
N LEU A 117 -4.87 10.47 4.38
CA LEU A 117 -4.55 10.26 5.79
C LEU A 117 -5.82 10.19 6.63
N SER A 118 -5.85 9.26 7.56
CA SER A 118 -6.89 9.17 8.59
C SER A 118 -6.22 9.11 9.95
N VAL A 119 -6.57 10.03 10.83
CA VAL A 119 -5.99 10.13 12.17
C VAL A 119 -7.11 10.08 13.20
N THR A 120 -7.00 9.16 14.15
CA THR A 120 -7.92 9.11 15.29
C THR A 120 -7.47 10.12 16.33
N LEU A 121 -8.33 11.08 16.64
CA LEU A 121 -8.05 12.10 17.64
C LEU A 121 -8.53 11.64 19.02
N PRO A 122 -7.87 12.08 20.11
CA PRO A 122 -8.32 11.74 21.48
C PRO A 122 -9.59 12.48 21.91
N ILE A 123 -10.08 13.41 21.11
CA ILE A 123 -11.28 14.16 21.37
C ILE A 123 -12.19 14.14 20.14
N LYS A 124 -13.48 14.39 20.33
CA LYS A 124 -14.42 14.54 19.22
C LYS A 124 -14.38 16.00 18.75
N PRO A 125 -13.86 16.27 17.55
CA PRO A 125 -13.76 17.63 17.06
C PRO A 125 -15.11 18.22 16.74
N LYS A 126 -15.25 19.54 16.94
CA LYS A 126 -16.43 20.31 16.54
C LYS A 126 -16.04 21.15 15.32
N PRO A 127 -16.75 21.01 14.20
CA PRO A 127 -16.41 21.76 12.99
C PRO A 127 -16.30 23.27 13.20
N GLU A 128 -17.18 23.83 14.03
CA GLU A 128 -17.18 25.27 14.33
C GLU A 128 -15.99 25.70 15.17
N LYS A 129 -15.29 24.76 15.81
CA LYS A 129 -14.10 25.01 16.62
C LYS A 129 -12.84 24.43 15.98
N THR A 130 -12.84 24.34 14.68
CA THR A 130 -11.71 23.79 13.92
C THR A 130 -11.24 24.79 12.90
N ARG A 131 -9.94 24.98 12.80
CA ARG A 131 -9.30 25.83 11.80
C ARG A 131 -8.33 25.01 10.98
N VAL A 132 -8.34 25.24 9.68
CA VAL A 132 -7.47 24.55 8.72
C VAL A 132 -6.68 25.59 7.95
N ARG A 133 -5.37 25.38 7.88
CA ARG A 133 -4.48 26.26 7.13
C ARG A 133 -3.42 25.45 6.41
N VAL A 134 -3.14 25.82 5.17
CA VAL A 134 -2.06 25.22 4.38
C VAL A 134 -1.03 26.29 4.10
N LYS A 135 0.22 26.00 4.47
CA LYS A 135 1.32 26.93 4.25
C LYS A 135 2.61 26.17 3.95
N ARG A 136 3.23 26.46 2.82
CA ARG A 136 4.53 25.92 2.41
C ARG A 136 4.61 24.38 2.50
N GLY A 137 3.59 23.70 1.99
CA GLY A 137 3.58 22.24 2.01
C GLY A 137 3.27 21.61 3.36
N VAL A 138 2.78 22.40 4.31
CA VAL A 138 2.35 21.90 5.62
C VAL A 138 0.88 22.25 5.82
N LEU A 139 0.08 21.25 6.13
CA LEU A 139 -1.30 21.41 6.55
C LEU A 139 -1.31 21.51 8.08
N GLU A 140 -1.91 22.57 8.58
CA GLU A 140 -2.09 22.77 10.01
C GLU A 140 -3.58 22.71 10.32
N VAL A 141 -3.98 21.78 11.16
CA VAL A 141 -5.37 21.64 11.63
C VAL A 141 -5.39 21.92 13.13
N ILE A 142 -6.12 22.95 13.52
CA ILE A 142 -6.25 23.34 14.92
C ILE A 142 -7.66 22.93 15.37
N VAL A 143 -7.72 22.08 16.37
CA VAL A 143 -8.97 21.59 16.96
C VAL A 143 -9.06 22.13 18.39
N TYR A 144 -9.93 23.10 18.63
CA TYR A 144 -10.14 23.66 19.97
C TYR A 144 -11.00 22.70 20.80
N LYS A 145 -10.58 22.50 22.02
CA LYS A 145 -11.33 21.65 22.97
C LYS A 145 -12.57 22.31 23.52
#